data_8984a277b44f83d821855ab76a7eb9c0
#
_entry.id   8984a277b44f83d821855ab76a7eb9c0
#
_cell.length_a   1.000
_cell.length_b   1.000
_cell.length_c   1.000
_cell.angle_alpha   90.00
_cell.angle_beta   90.00
_cell.angle_gamma   90.00
#
_symmetry.space_group_name_H-M   'P 1'
#
loop_
_entity.id
_entity.type
_entity.pdbx_description
1 polymer ?
#
loop_
_entity_poly.entity_id
_entity_poly.type
_entity_poly.pdbx_seq_one_letter_code
_entity_poly.pdbx_strand_id
1 'polypeptide(L)'
;ITYYNNDRKRSISFKSDMKFFLNGAESGISEASILPKYGRYVLIDNNGDNSYDIAMIHSQKLSVIRSVDEQNETISTDEKTFDLRAFDSYDLYKNGTRMGIGKLSVGNVAVIEESGNKELIKVYTSDKKVTGEISAVNEDKVLIGDTLYDITPECLKRISVGQSADFLTTEDDIIVDFKAAGNSFKYGYIIGVKPAGGFEDMQIKVISEDGSINVYNLPDTVKVNGNSAPDKVIAEGQIIRFKANSDNKIKQIYSEVPSNGMEYADDGNEAVITFDDMRN
;
A
#
# COMPACT_ATOMS: atom_id res chain seq x y z
N ILE A 1 20.96 14.24 18.51
CA ILE A 1 20.50 13.37 17.40
C ILE A 1 21.70 12.61 16.85
N THR A 2 21.51 11.33 16.63
CA THR A 2 22.49 10.48 15.94
C THR A 2 21.98 10.18 14.53
N TYR A 3 22.86 10.36 13.53
CA TYR A 3 22.57 10.04 12.14
C TYR A 3 23.77 9.35 11.50
N TYR A 4 23.54 8.71 10.35
CA TYR A 4 24.59 8.08 9.57
C TYR A 4 24.86 8.88 8.28
N ASN A 5 26.12 9.14 8.01
CA ASN A 5 26.56 9.76 6.76
C ASN A 5 27.70 8.92 6.18
N ASN A 6 27.50 8.32 5.02
CA ASN A 6 28.42 7.37 4.38
C ASN A 6 28.90 6.28 5.37
N ASP A 7 27.93 5.60 6.01
CA ASP A 7 28.12 4.53 7.01
C ASP A 7 28.86 4.95 8.29
N ARG A 8 29.14 6.24 8.45
CA ARG A 8 29.75 6.78 9.66
C ARG A 8 28.69 7.36 10.59
N LYS A 9 28.66 6.85 11.81
CA LYS A 9 27.84 7.40 12.88
C LYS A 9 28.27 8.81 13.22
N ARG A 10 27.36 9.77 13.17
CA ARG A 10 27.53 11.17 13.55
C ARG A 10 26.55 11.51 14.66
N SER A 11 26.97 12.36 15.59
CA SER A 11 26.08 12.88 16.62
C SER A 11 26.07 14.41 16.53
N ILE A 12 24.88 14.98 16.69
CA ILE A 12 24.68 16.41 16.76
C ILE A 12 24.21 16.74 18.17
N SER A 13 24.88 17.69 18.80
CA SER A 13 24.46 18.28 20.06
C SER A 13 23.71 19.57 19.75
N PHE A 14 22.64 19.83 20.46
CA PHE A 14 21.86 21.05 20.35
C PHE A 14 22.26 22.02 21.46
N LYS A 15 22.26 23.32 21.15
CA LYS A 15 22.34 24.38 22.16
C LYS A 15 21.05 24.45 22.97
N SER A 16 21.13 24.87 24.21
CA SER A 16 19.95 25.02 25.07
C SER A 16 18.98 26.10 24.62
N ASP A 17 19.45 27.03 23.81
CA ASP A 17 18.71 28.17 23.24
C ASP A 17 18.41 27.99 21.73
N MET A 18 18.63 26.77 21.20
CA MET A 18 18.34 26.45 19.81
C MET A 18 16.87 26.66 19.50
N LYS A 19 16.60 27.33 18.37
CA LYS A 19 15.23 27.53 17.88
C LYS A 19 14.79 26.40 16.97
N PHE A 20 13.56 25.97 17.16
CA PHE A 20 12.93 24.92 16.36
C PHE A 20 11.77 25.48 15.55
N PHE A 21 11.74 25.15 14.27
CA PHE A 21 10.64 25.48 13.38
C PHE A 21 10.04 24.19 12.83
N LEU A 22 8.77 23.92 13.12
CA LEU A 22 8.03 22.79 12.59
C LEU A 22 7.12 23.27 11.46
N ASN A 23 7.39 22.78 10.25
CA ASN A 23 6.64 23.10 9.05
C ASN A 23 6.42 24.62 8.87
N GLY A 24 7.47 25.39 9.16
CA GLY A 24 7.53 26.84 8.95
C GLY A 24 7.15 27.71 10.16
N ALA A 25 6.60 27.15 11.23
CA ALA A 25 6.27 27.90 12.45
C ALA A 25 7.23 27.57 13.61
N GLU A 26 7.58 28.59 14.41
CA GLU A 26 8.38 28.39 15.62
C GLU A 26 7.61 27.47 16.60
N SER A 27 8.28 26.48 17.15
CA SER A 27 7.67 25.46 18.00
C SER A 27 8.54 25.16 19.22
N GLY A 28 7.94 25.05 20.40
CA GLY A 28 8.59 24.63 21.63
C GLY A 28 8.77 23.12 21.74
N ILE A 29 9.33 22.48 20.72
CA ILE A 29 9.45 21.02 20.62
C ILE A 29 10.61 20.51 21.49
N SER A 30 10.39 19.46 22.28
CA SER A 30 11.44 18.70 22.95
C SER A 30 12.19 17.78 21.98
N GLU A 31 13.46 17.48 22.25
CA GLU A 31 14.30 16.58 21.42
C GLU A 31 13.60 15.24 21.06
N ALA A 32 12.78 14.69 21.95
CA ALA A 32 12.10 13.41 21.74
C ALA A 32 11.00 13.46 20.65
N SER A 33 10.50 14.65 20.30
CA SER A 33 9.40 14.85 19.36
C SER A 33 9.87 15.16 17.94
N ILE A 34 11.19 15.21 17.73
CA ILE A 34 11.80 15.90 16.58
C ILE A 34 12.04 14.98 15.37
N LEU A 35 11.98 13.66 15.51
CA LEU A 35 12.28 12.77 14.37
C LEU A 35 11.02 12.50 13.54
N PRO A 36 10.79 13.24 12.43
CA PRO A 36 9.70 12.91 11.55
C PRO A 36 9.97 11.53 10.90
N LYS A 37 8.94 10.73 10.81
CA LYS A 37 8.98 9.44 10.09
C LYS A 37 9.21 9.68 8.60
N TYR A 38 8.59 10.73 8.07
CA TYR A 38 8.78 11.24 6.71
C TYR A 38 9.08 12.73 6.76
N GLY A 39 9.93 13.18 5.84
CA GLY A 39 10.31 14.57 5.76
C GLY A 39 11.82 14.78 5.87
N ARG A 40 12.22 15.97 6.29
CA ARG A 40 13.63 16.34 6.36
C ARG A 40 13.95 17.29 7.50
N TYR A 41 15.21 17.33 7.87
CA TYR A 41 15.81 18.33 8.75
C TYR A 41 16.71 19.26 7.97
N VAL A 42 16.67 20.53 8.31
CA VAL A 42 17.69 21.51 7.95
C VAL A 42 18.22 22.11 9.23
N LEU A 43 19.51 21.90 9.50
CA LEU A 43 20.21 22.45 10.65
C LEU A 43 21.08 23.61 10.18
N ILE A 44 20.98 24.75 10.88
CA ILE A 44 21.66 25.99 10.52
C ILE A 44 22.54 26.43 11.68
N ASP A 45 23.83 26.59 11.40
CA ASP A 45 24.78 27.32 12.23
C ASP A 45 24.79 28.77 11.71
N ASN A 46 24.15 29.67 12.45
CA ASN A 46 23.94 31.05 12.00
C ASN A 46 25.14 31.97 12.31
N ASN A 47 26.01 31.54 13.20
CA ASN A 47 27.14 32.35 13.67
C ASN A 47 28.52 31.77 13.33
N GLY A 48 28.57 30.55 12.76
CA GLY A 48 29.82 29.90 12.32
C GLY A 48 30.66 29.32 13.46
N ASP A 49 30.06 29.04 14.63
CA ASP A 49 30.76 28.50 15.78
C ASP A 49 30.81 26.95 15.81
N ASN A 50 30.36 26.31 14.74
CA ASN A 50 30.23 24.85 14.57
C ASN A 50 29.21 24.21 15.50
N SER A 51 28.26 24.99 16.01
CA SER A 51 27.09 24.52 16.75
C SER A 51 25.82 25.03 16.04
N TYR A 52 24.78 24.20 16.01
CA TYR A 52 23.54 24.60 15.33
C TYR A 52 22.67 25.46 16.23
N ASP A 53 22.19 26.58 15.67
CA ASP A 53 21.34 27.57 16.32
C ASP A 53 19.85 27.37 15.98
N ILE A 54 19.59 26.81 14.79
CA ILE A 54 18.23 26.67 14.25
C ILE A 54 18.05 25.26 13.67
N ALA A 55 16.93 24.62 13.99
CA ALA A 55 16.44 23.44 13.31
C ALA A 55 15.13 23.73 12.59
N MET A 56 15.12 23.57 11.28
CA MET A 56 13.90 23.57 10.47
C MET A 56 13.49 22.13 10.21
N ILE A 57 12.33 21.74 10.72
CA ILE A 57 11.80 20.37 10.65
C ILE A 57 10.63 20.38 9.67
N HIS A 58 10.79 19.66 8.58
CA HIS A 58 9.70 19.37 7.65
C HIS A 58 9.17 17.98 7.99
N SER A 59 8.11 17.92 8.80
CA SER A 59 7.46 16.68 9.20
C SER A 59 6.25 16.43 8.29
N GLN A 60 6.22 15.27 7.67
CA GLN A 60 5.20 14.89 6.70
C GLN A 60 4.37 13.72 7.19
N LYS A 61 3.06 13.78 6.93
CA LYS A 61 2.13 12.67 7.05
C LYS A 61 1.74 12.22 5.65
N LEU A 62 1.82 10.93 5.41
CA LEU A 62 1.48 10.31 4.12
C LEU A 62 0.17 9.54 4.28
N SER A 63 -0.83 9.87 3.46
CA SER A 63 -2.14 9.21 3.52
C SER A 63 -2.83 9.29 2.15
N VAL A 64 -4.00 8.66 2.02
CA VAL A 64 -4.82 8.74 0.81
C VAL A 64 -6.08 9.56 1.10
N ILE A 65 -6.45 10.44 0.17
CA ILE A 65 -7.67 11.23 0.25
C ILE A 65 -8.88 10.31 0.07
N ARG A 66 -9.76 10.26 1.07
CA ARG A 66 -11.00 9.44 1.05
C ARG A 66 -12.23 10.25 0.73
N SER A 67 -12.27 11.53 1.17
CA SER A 67 -13.32 12.46 0.76
C SER A 67 -12.82 13.89 0.80
N VAL A 68 -13.47 14.77 0.04
CA VAL A 68 -13.27 16.20 0.02
C VAL A 68 -14.62 16.88 0.12
N ASP A 69 -14.79 17.78 1.07
CA ASP A 69 -15.95 18.64 1.20
C ASP A 69 -15.51 20.08 0.95
N GLU A 70 -15.82 20.59 -0.23
CA GLU A 70 -15.42 21.92 -0.67
C GLU A 70 -16.17 23.01 0.11
N GLN A 71 -17.43 22.77 0.50
CA GLN A 71 -18.24 23.75 1.23
C GLN A 71 -17.76 23.95 2.67
N ASN A 72 -17.36 22.85 3.30
CA ASN A 72 -16.85 22.86 4.66
C ASN A 72 -15.31 22.94 4.72
N GLU A 73 -14.64 23.03 3.57
CA GLU A 73 -13.18 23.05 3.44
C GLU A 73 -12.50 21.94 4.25
N THR A 74 -13.01 20.70 4.12
CA THR A 74 -12.46 19.53 4.81
C THR A 74 -11.89 18.50 3.85
N ILE A 75 -10.81 17.84 4.29
CA ILE A 75 -10.17 16.73 3.60
C ILE A 75 -10.12 15.56 4.57
N SER A 76 -10.81 14.45 4.24
CA SER A 76 -10.71 13.22 5.01
C SER A 76 -9.70 12.28 4.37
N THR A 77 -8.85 11.71 5.20
CA THR A 77 -7.85 10.71 4.82
C THR A 77 -8.06 9.42 5.60
N ASP A 78 -7.21 8.42 5.42
CA ASP A 78 -7.24 7.19 6.20
C ASP A 78 -7.01 7.41 7.69
N GLU A 79 -6.27 8.45 8.06
CA GLU A 79 -5.89 8.71 9.45
C GLU A 79 -6.91 9.60 10.17
N LYS A 80 -7.27 10.73 9.55
CA LYS A 80 -8.17 11.72 10.14
C LYS A 80 -8.78 12.66 9.10
N THR A 81 -9.74 13.46 9.54
CA THR A 81 -10.27 14.59 8.79
C THR A 81 -9.53 15.87 9.20
N PHE A 82 -9.10 16.64 8.20
CA PHE A 82 -8.50 17.94 8.33
C PHE A 82 -9.52 19.02 7.99
N ASP A 83 -9.87 19.87 8.95
CA ASP A 83 -10.61 21.12 8.69
C ASP A 83 -9.59 22.21 8.38
N LEU A 84 -9.55 22.64 7.12
CA LEU A 84 -8.58 23.64 6.65
C LEU A 84 -8.84 25.02 7.27
N ARG A 85 -10.09 25.31 7.65
CA ARG A 85 -10.47 26.56 8.34
C ARG A 85 -9.95 26.64 9.77
N ALA A 86 -9.48 25.53 10.34
CA ALA A 86 -8.84 25.50 11.66
C ALA A 86 -7.40 26.05 11.64
N PHE A 87 -6.89 26.40 10.46
CA PHE A 87 -5.58 26.99 10.22
C PHE A 87 -5.74 28.45 9.76
N ASP A 88 -4.77 29.31 10.10
CA ASP A 88 -4.78 30.70 9.64
C ASP A 88 -4.63 30.79 8.12
N SER A 89 -3.92 29.83 7.53
CA SER A 89 -3.78 29.68 6.09
C SER A 89 -3.57 28.23 5.65
N TYR A 90 -3.93 27.94 4.40
CA TYR A 90 -3.61 26.64 3.80
C TYR A 90 -3.13 26.77 2.35
N ASP A 91 -2.27 25.86 1.95
CA ASP A 91 -1.77 25.75 0.59
C ASP A 91 -1.96 24.33 0.08
N LEU A 92 -2.59 24.19 -1.08
CA LEU A 92 -2.83 22.91 -1.75
C LEU A 92 -2.05 22.88 -3.06
N TYR A 93 -1.32 21.78 -3.29
CA TYR A 93 -0.48 21.61 -4.47
C TYR A 93 -0.74 20.27 -5.17
N LYS A 94 -0.64 20.27 -6.49
CA LYS A 94 -0.53 19.07 -7.31
C LYS A 94 0.57 19.28 -8.36
N ASN A 95 1.53 18.36 -8.42
CA ASN A 95 2.67 18.45 -9.34
C ASN A 95 3.38 19.83 -9.23
N GLY A 96 3.60 20.30 -8.00
CA GLY A 96 4.23 21.59 -7.72
C GLY A 96 3.38 22.83 -8.02
N THR A 97 2.17 22.68 -8.56
CA THR A 97 1.28 23.79 -8.90
C THR A 97 0.23 24.01 -7.80
N ARG A 98 0.10 25.25 -7.33
CA ARG A 98 -0.93 25.62 -6.35
C ARG A 98 -2.33 25.50 -6.95
N MET A 99 -3.27 24.94 -6.18
CA MET A 99 -4.65 24.72 -6.61
C MET A 99 -5.67 25.04 -5.50
N GLY A 100 -6.95 25.11 -5.86
CA GLY A 100 -8.06 25.20 -4.91
C GLY A 100 -8.55 23.80 -4.48
N ILE A 101 -9.31 23.78 -3.37
CA ILE A 101 -9.83 22.54 -2.77
C ILE A 101 -10.70 21.70 -3.74
N GLY A 102 -11.51 22.32 -4.56
CA GLY A 102 -12.35 21.65 -5.57
C GLY A 102 -11.56 20.94 -6.69
N LYS A 103 -10.24 21.06 -6.70
CA LYS A 103 -9.34 20.34 -7.61
C LYS A 103 -8.73 19.08 -6.98
N LEU A 104 -8.95 18.87 -5.68
CA LEU A 104 -8.53 17.65 -5.01
C LEU A 104 -9.35 16.46 -5.50
N SER A 105 -8.71 15.30 -5.60
CA SER A 105 -9.36 14.08 -6.08
C SER A 105 -9.26 12.98 -5.04
N VAL A 106 -10.39 12.31 -4.79
CA VAL A 106 -10.45 11.10 -3.97
C VAL A 106 -9.55 10.01 -4.59
N GLY A 107 -8.80 9.33 -3.75
CA GLY A 107 -7.87 8.30 -4.17
C GLY A 107 -6.47 8.80 -4.54
N ASN A 108 -6.22 10.13 -4.51
CA ASN A 108 -4.86 10.65 -4.62
C ASN A 108 -4.12 10.48 -3.30
N VAL A 109 -2.81 10.30 -3.38
CA VAL A 109 -1.93 10.38 -2.21
C VAL A 109 -1.83 11.83 -1.78
N ALA A 110 -1.87 12.07 -0.47
CA ALA A 110 -1.63 13.36 0.15
C ALA A 110 -0.40 13.30 1.06
N VAL A 111 0.52 14.24 0.85
CA VAL A 111 1.63 14.54 1.74
C VAL A 111 1.26 15.80 2.50
N ILE A 112 1.09 15.69 3.81
CA ILE A 112 0.51 16.75 4.64
C ILE A 112 1.54 17.26 5.62
N GLU A 113 1.76 18.57 5.63
CA GLU A 113 2.62 19.31 6.55
C GLU A 113 1.76 20.24 7.39
N GLU A 114 1.61 19.97 8.69
CA GLU A 114 0.93 20.83 9.64
C GLU A 114 1.95 21.61 10.46
N SER A 115 1.82 22.93 10.56
CA SER A 115 2.60 23.73 11.52
C SER A 115 2.15 23.44 12.96
N GLY A 116 3.08 23.49 13.90
CA GLY A 116 2.82 23.15 15.30
C GLY A 116 1.80 24.05 16.01
N ASN A 117 1.66 25.29 15.55
CA ASN A 117 0.78 26.33 16.09
C ASN A 117 -0.50 26.53 15.27
N LYS A 118 -0.74 25.73 14.25
CA LYS A 118 -1.88 25.83 13.30
C LYS A 118 -1.91 27.11 12.44
N GLU A 119 -0.82 27.82 12.30
CA GLU A 119 -0.74 28.94 11.35
C GLU A 119 -0.87 28.48 9.90
N LEU A 120 -0.32 27.30 9.57
CA LEU A 120 -0.25 26.83 8.18
C LEU A 120 -0.43 25.31 8.09
N ILE A 121 -1.21 24.89 7.11
CA ILE A 121 -1.22 23.51 6.61
C ILE A 121 -0.91 23.51 5.11
N LYS A 122 -0.01 22.63 4.68
CA LYS A 122 0.28 22.38 3.26
C LYS A 122 -0.09 20.96 2.91
N VAL A 123 -0.74 20.79 1.77
CA VAL A 123 -1.11 19.48 1.24
C VAL A 123 -0.60 19.35 -0.19
N TYR A 124 0.33 18.45 -0.40
CA TYR A 124 0.82 18.10 -1.72
C TYR A 124 0.14 16.80 -2.16
N THR A 125 -0.45 16.79 -3.35
CA THR A 125 -1.16 15.60 -3.84
C THR A 125 -0.50 15.00 -5.05
N SER A 126 -0.51 13.66 -5.11
CA SER A 126 0.00 12.87 -6.21
C SER A 126 -1.07 11.89 -6.70
N ASP A 127 -1.21 11.76 -8.02
CA ASP A 127 -1.98 10.68 -8.66
C ASP A 127 -1.06 9.66 -9.34
N LYS A 128 0.23 9.73 -9.01
CA LYS A 128 1.25 8.83 -9.52
C LYS A 128 1.00 7.39 -9.07
N LYS A 129 1.19 6.47 -10.00
CA LYS A 129 1.00 5.03 -9.78
C LYS A 129 2.16 4.23 -10.34
N VAL A 130 2.48 3.17 -9.64
CA VAL A 130 3.35 2.11 -10.12
C VAL A 130 2.53 0.84 -10.24
N THR A 131 2.46 0.27 -11.43
CA THR A 131 1.72 -0.97 -11.68
C THR A 131 2.72 -2.11 -11.86
N GLY A 132 2.54 -3.18 -11.13
CA GLY A 132 3.41 -4.35 -11.25
C GLY A 132 3.16 -5.41 -10.20
N GLU A 133 3.95 -6.47 -10.28
CA GLU A 133 3.97 -7.57 -9.31
C GLU A 133 5.13 -7.37 -8.34
N ILE A 134 4.87 -7.60 -7.05
CA ILE A 134 5.89 -7.56 -6.00
C ILE A 134 6.76 -8.81 -6.13
N SER A 135 8.03 -8.64 -6.44
CA SER A 135 9.01 -9.72 -6.54
C SER A 135 9.80 -9.94 -5.24
N ALA A 136 9.92 -8.92 -4.40
CA ALA A 136 10.55 -9.03 -3.08
C ALA A 136 10.02 -7.96 -2.11
N VAL A 137 10.05 -8.29 -0.82
CA VAL A 137 9.71 -7.38 0.28
C VAL A 137 10.86 -7.37 1.28
N ASN A 138 11.29 -6.20 1.71
CA ASN A 138 12.27 -5.98 2.77
C ASN A 138 11.64 -5.11 3.87
N GLU A 139 12.38 -4.78 4.95
CA GLU A 139 11.88 -4.08 6.15
C GLU A 139 11.07 -2.81 5.87
N ASP A 140 11.46 -2.01 4.89
CA ASP A 140 10.84 -0.73 4.55
C ASP A 140 10.73 -0.50 3.03
N LYS A 141 11.03 -1.53 2.22
CA LYS A 141 11.08 -1.45 0.75
C LYS A 141 10.43 -2.64 0.08
N VAL A 142 9.96 -2.40 -1.14
CA VAL A 142 9.42 -3.44 -2.01
C VAL A 142 10.07 -3.34 -3.39
N LEU A 143 10.34 -4.51 -3.99
CA LEU A 143 10.82 -4.62 -5.36
C LEU A 143 9.62 -4.89 -6.28
N ILE A 144 9.37 -3.97 -7.22
CA ILE A 144 8.32 -4.09 -8.23
C ILE A 144 9.00 -4.01 -9.60
N GLY A 145 8.94 -5.08 -10.36
CA GLY A 145 9.80 -5.23 -11.53
C GLY A 145 11.27 -5.19 -11.11
N ASP A 146 12.05 -4.28 -11.69
CA ASP A 146 13.47 -4.08 -11.38
C ASP A 146 13.74 -2.87 -10.47
N THR A 147 12.68 -2.24 -9.93
CA THR A 147 12.80 -1.01 -9.16
C THR A 147 12.43 -1.23 -7.70
N LEU A 148 13.30 -0.74 -6.81
CA LEU A 148 13.09 -0.78 -5.36
C LEU A 148 12.41 0.51 -4.91
N TYR A 149 11.26 0.38 -4.24
CA TYR A 149 10.44 1.49 -3.74
C TYR A 149 10.43 1.52 -2.22
N ASP A 150 10.47 2.71 -1.64
CA ASP A 150 10.13 2.91 -0.24
C ASP A 150 8.62 2.71 -0.05
N ILE A 151 8.21 2.17 1.10
CA ILE A 151 6.80 1.86 1.39
C ILE A 151 6.44 2.23 2.82
N THR A 152 5.22 2.72 3.02
CA THR A 152 4.72 2.98 4.38
C THR A 152 4.51 1.68 5.14
N PRO A 153 4.80 1.63 6.46
CA PRO A 153 4.59 0.42 7.27
C PRO A 153 3.14 -0.05 7.29
N GLU A 154 2.19 0.86 7.16
CA GLU A 154 0.77 0.56 7.10
C GLU A 154 0.41 -0.17 5.79
N CYS A 155 1.00 0.23 4.67
CA CYS A 155 0.85 -0.43 3.39
C CYS A 155 1.61 -1.76 3.36
N LEU A 156 2.85 -1.79 3.90
CA LEU A 156 3.71 -2.97 3.95
C LEU A 156 3.03 -4.18 4.63
N LYS A 157 2.24 -3.94 5.70
CA LYS A 157 1.51 -4.99 6.41
C LYS A 157 0.41 -5.67 5.59
N ARG A 158 0.00 -5.06 4.47
CA ARG A 158 -1.14 -5.50 3.65
C ARG A 158 -0.73 -6.07 2.30
N ILE A 159 0.55 -6.18 2.04
CA ILE A 159 1.09 -6.69 0.77
C ILE A 159 1.85 -7.99 0.96
N SER A 160 1.99 -8.74 -0.11
CA SER A 160 2.76 -9.98 -0.16
C SER A 160 3.50 -10.13 -1.48
N VAL A 161 4.58 -10.92 -1.47
CA VAL A 161 5.31 -11.30 -2.68
C VAL A 161 4.38 -12.04 -3.64
N GLY A 162 4.45 -11.73 -4.93
CA GLY A 162 3.58 -12.27 -5.97
C GLY A 162 2.27 -11.50 -6.17
N GLN A 163 1.98 -10.51 -5.31
CA GLN A 163 0.82 -9.66 -5.48
C GLN A 163 1.03 -8.64 -6.59
N SER A 164 0.09 -8.58 -7.54
CA SER A 164 0.05 -7.52 -8.57
C SER A 164 -0.95 -6.45 -8.17
N ALA A 165 -0.55 -5.19 -8.25
CA ALA A 165 -1.38 -4.05 -7.86
C ALA A 165 -1.03 -2.78 -8.64
N ASP A 166 -1.93 -1.78 -8.54
CA ASP A 166 -1.64 -0.38 -8.81
C ASP A 166 -1.27 0.28 -7.48
N PHE A 167 0.01 0.50 -7.26
CA PHE A 167 0.55 1.12 -6.06
C PHE A 167 0.48 2.64 -6.19
N LEU A 168 -0.17 3.29 -5.23
CA LEU A 168 -0.30 4.74 -5.16
C LEU A 168 0.92 5.33 -4.46
N THR A 169 1.61 6.26 -5.12
CA THR A 169 2.87 6.81 -4.63
C THR A 169 2.80 8.32 -4.43
N THR A 170 3.67 8.82 -3.56
CA THR A 170 4.03 10.23 -3.54
C THR A 170 4.77 10.62 -4.82
N GLU A 171 5.03 11.92 -5.03
CA GLU A 171 5.91 12.38 -6.13
C GLU A 171 7.34 11.83 -5.98
N ASP A 172 7.78 11.59 -4.76
CA ASP A 172 9.11 11.04 -4.42
C ASP A 172 9.13 9.49 -4.39
N ASP A 173 8.14 8.85 -5.04
CA ASP A 173 8.06 7.39 -5.21
C ASP A 173 7.91 6.56 -3.92
N ILE A 174 7.40 7.14 -2.83
CA ILE A 174 7.06 6.39 -1.62
C ILE A 174 5.67 5.78 -1.81
N ILE A 175 5.54 4.46 -1.72
CA ILE A 175 4.27 3.75 -1.78
C ILE A 175 3.49 3.98 -0.49
N VAL A 176 2.27 4.51 -0.62
CA VAL A 176 1.38 4.85 0.51
C VAL A 176 0.22 3.87 0.62
N ASP A 177 -0.35 3.47 -0.52
CA ASP A 177 -1.49 2.55 -0.59
C ASP A 177 -1.46 1.80 -1.93
N PHE A 178 -2.36 0.85 -2.11
CA PHE A 178 -2.50 0.14 -3.37
C PHE A 178 -3.97 -0.19 -3.67
N LYS A 179 -4.25 -0.35 -4.94
CA LYS A 179 -5.48 -0.98 -5.43
C LYS A 179 -5.08 -2.31 -6.03
N ALA A 180 -5.63 -3.39 -5.49
CA ALA A 180 -5.38 -4.70 -6.10
C ALA A 180 -5.73 -4.60 -7.58
N ALA A 181 -4.78 -4.93 -8.44
CA ALA A 181 -5.07 -5.02 -9.85
C ALA A 181 -6.17 -6.05 -10.03
N GLY A 182 -7.21 -5.74 -10.80
CA GLY A 182 -8.27 -6.70 -11.10
C GLY A 182 -7.75 -7.97 -11.81
N ASN A 183 -6.44 -8.08 -11.95
CA ASN A 183 -5.66 -9.16 -12.54
C ASN A 183 -4.64 -9.81 -11.59
N SER A 184 -4.63 -9.46 -10.28
CA SER A 184 -3.76 -10.15 -9.32
C SER A 184 -4.23 -11.58 -9.12
N PHE A 185 -3.26 -12.49 -8.94
CA PHE A 185 -3.59 -13.83 -8.50
C PHE A 185 -4.12 -13.78 -7.07
N LYS A 186 -5.19 -14.54 -6.84
CA LYS A 186 -5.74 -14.83 -5.53
C LYS A 186 -5.53 -16.32 -5.25
N TYR A 187 -5.41 -16.65 -3.99
CA TYR A 187 -5.42 -18.05 -3.55
C TYR A 187 -6.75 -18.35 -2.87
N GLY A 188 -7.21 -19.57 -2.98
CA GLY A 188 -8.44 -19.99 -2.34
C GLY A 188 -8.65 -21.48 -2.36
N TYR A 189 -9.56 -21.93 -1.51
CA TYR A 189 -9.98 -23.30 -1.37
C TYR A 189 -11.40 -23.47 -1.93
N ILE A 190 -11.61 -24.42 -2.83
CA ILE A 190 -12.91 -24.69 -3.46
C ILE A 190 -13.80 -25.47 -2.48
N ILE A 191 -14.90 -24.86 -2.06
CA ILE A 191 -15.89 -25.45 -1.15
C ILE A 191 -17.18 -25.88 -1.85
N GLY A 192 -17.27 -25.71 -3.15
CA GLY A 192 -18.40 -26.13 -3.93
C GLY A 192 -18.20 -25.91 -5.42
N VAL A 193 -18.73 -26.79 -6.22
CA VAL A 193 -18.68 -26.73 -7.68
C VAL A 193 -20.08 -26.94 -8.22
N LYS A 194 -20.54 -26.01 -9.08
CA LYS A 194 -21.74 -26.17 -9.90
C LYS A 194 -21.29 -26.40 -11.34
N PRO A 195 -21.49 -27.58 -11.93
CA PRO A 195 -21.11 -27.84 -13.31
C PRO A 195 -21.77 -26.87 -14.29
N ALA A 196 -21.12 -26.67 -15.44
CA ALA A 196 -21.70 -25.95 -16.56
C ALA A 196 -23.01 -26.61 -17.02
N GLY A 197 -24.01 -25.83 -17.39
CA GLY A 197 -25.28 -26.38 -17.85
C GLY A 197 -26.10 -25.37 -18.63
N GLY A 198 -26.68 -25.80 -19.75
CA GLY A 198 -27.43 -24.93 -20.64
C GLY A 198 -26.55 -23.81 -21.23
N PHE A 199 -26.83 -22.56 -20.84
CA PHE A 199 -26.06 -21.39 -21.27
C PHE A 199 -25.21 -20.78 -20.15
N GLU A 200 -25.07 -21.49 -18.99
CA GLU A 200 -24.32 -21.01 -17.84
C GLU A 200 -22.91 -21.61 -17.81
N ASP A 201 -21.91 -20.76 -17.58
CA ASP A 201 -20.55 -21.17 -17.25
C ASP A 201 -20.54 -22.03 -15.97
N MET A 202 -19.51 -22.86 -15.79
CA MET A 202 -19.23 -23.53 -14.52
C MET A 202 -19.07 -22.49 -13.42
N GLN A 203 -19.58 -22.76 -12.22
CA GLN A 203 -19.41 -21.90 -11.06
C GLN A 203 -18.64 -22.63 -9.97
N ILE A 204 -17.69 -21.94 -9.35
CA ILE A 204 -16.95 -22.44 -8.20
C ILE A 204 -17.17 -21.50 -7.00
N LYS A 205 -17.39 -22.07 -5.83
CA LYS A 205 -17.49 -21.37 -4.57
C LYS A 205 -16.16 -21.51 -3.83
N VAL A 206 -15.54 -20.41 -3.49
CA VAL A 206 -14.17 -20.36 -3.00
C VAL A 206 -14.10 -19.60 -1.69
N ILE A 207 -13.40 -20.15 -0.70
CA ILE A 207 -12.89 -19.40 0.46
C ILE A 207 -11.54 -18.83 0.05
N SER A 208 -11.41 -17.50 0.06
CA SER A 208 -10.15 -16.80 -0.23
C SER A 208 -9.27 -16.72 1.02
N GLU A 209 -8.00 -16.35 0.83
CA GLU A 209 -6.99 -16.20 1.89
C GLU A 209 -7.37 -15.20 3.00
N ASP A 210 -8.24 -14.23 2.69
CA ASP A 210 -8.81 -13.25 3.64
C ASP A 210 -10.04 -13.77 4.41
N GLY A 211 -10.41 -15.05 4.20
CA GLY A 211 -11.60 -15.68 4.78
C GLY A 211 -12.92 -15.34 4.09
N SER A 212 -12.92 -14.51 3.05
CA SER A 212 -14.13 -14.21 2.28
C SER A 212 -14.59 -15.40 1.45
N ILE A 213 -15.91 -15.58 1.35
CA ILE A 213 -16.53 -16.62 0.53
C ILE A 213 -17.20 -15.98 -0.67
N ASN A 214 -16.74 -16.32 -1.85
CA ASN A 214 -17.26 -15.79 -3.10
C ASN A 214 -17.58 -16.90 -4.11
N VAL A 215 -18.51 -16.60 -5.02
CA VAL A 215 -18.79 -17.45 -6.18
C VAL A 215 -18.18 -16.83 -7.41
N TYR A 216 -17.43 -17.63 -8.16
CA TYR A 216 -16.78 -17.23 -9.39
C TYR A 216 -17.30 -18.04 -10.57
N ASN A 217 -17.49 -17.37 -11.71
CA ASN A 217 -17.81 -18.02 -12.97
C ASN A 217 -16.51 -18.46 -13.67
N LEU A 218 -16.45 -19.72 -14.07
CA LEU A 218 -15.32 -20.31 -14.76
C LEU A 218 -15.75 -20.67 -16.20
N PRO A 219 -15.44 -19.81 -17.19
CA PRO A 219 -15.79 -20.08 -18.58
C PRO A 219 -15.03 -21.28 -19.15
N ASP A 220 -15.67 -22.01 -20.06
CA ASP A 220 -15.05 -23.14 -20.80
C ASP A 220 -13.79 -22.75 -21.58
N THR A 221 -13.63 -21.47 -21.92
CA THR A 221 -12.45 -20.92 -22.59
C THR A 221 -11.22 -20.81 -21.69
N VAL A 222 -11.40 -20.88 -20.38
CA VAL A 222 -10.31 -20.76 -19.41
C VAL A 222 -9.62 -22.12 -19.26
N LYS A 223 -8.31 -22.11 -19.43
CA LYS A 223 -7.48 -23.30 -19.25
C LYS A 223 -7.09 -23.46 -17.79
N VAL A 224 -7.22 -24.66 -17.27
CA VAL A 224 -6.70 -25.04 -15.95
C VAL A 224 -5.32 -25.68 -16.14
N ASN A 225 -4.28 -25.11 -15.54
CA ASN A 225 -2.89 -25.56 -15.74
C ASN A 225 -2.49 -25.68 -17.22
N GLY A 226 -3.03 -24.79 -18.08
CA GLY A 226 -2.81 -24.84 -19.50
C GLY A 226 -3.68 -25.83 -20.31
N ASN A 227 -4.48 -26.68 -19.63
CA ASN A 227 -5.35 -27.68 -20.25
C ASN A 227 -6.78 -27.16 -20.44
N SER A 228 -7.42 -27.51 -21.54
CA SER A 228 -8.84 -27.26 -21.79
C SER A 228 -9.71 -28.25 -21.00
N ALA A 229 -10.99 -27.96 -20.84
CA ALA A 229 -11.98 -28.76 -20.11
C ALA A 229 -11.87 -28.65 -18.57
N PRO A 230 -12.19 -27.44 -18.03
CA PRO A 230 -12.16 -27.21 -16.58
C PRO A 230 -13.07 -28.14 -15.77
N ASP A 231 -14.16 -28.59 -16.34
CA ASP A 231 -15.12 -29.52 -15.74
C ASP A 231 -14.53 -30.88 -15.35
N LYS A 232 -13.39 -31.24 -15.96
CA LYS A 232 -12.69 -32.50 -15.67
C LYS A 232 -11.55 -32.35 -14.67
N VAL A 233 -11.14 -31.13 -14.37
CA VAL A 233 -9.94 -30.84 -13.58
C VAL A 233 -10.30 -30.16 -12.26
N ILE A 234 -11.37 -29.36 -12.26
CA ILE A 234 -11.80 -28.60 -11.09
C ILE A 234 -12.78 -29.41 -10.25
N ALA A 235 -12.47 -29.59 -8.98
CA ALA A 235 -13.29 -30.27 -8.00
C ALA A 235 -13.32 -29.54 -6.66
N GLU A 236 -14.30 -29.87 -5.84
CA GLU A 236 -14.35 -29.44 -4.45
C GLU A 236 -13.17 -30.03 -3.68
N GLY A 237 -12.64 -29.29 -2.71
CA GLY A 237 -11.49 -29.70 -1.91
C GLY A 237 -10.13 -29.30 -2.48
N GLN A 238 -10.10 -28.63 -3.63
CA GLN A 238 -8.84 -28.17 -4.23
C GLN A 238 -8.42 -26.79 -3.77
N ILE A 239 -7.12 -26.59 -3.60
CA ILE A 239 -6.51 -25.29 -3.49
C ILE A 239 -6.24 -24.76 -4.91
N ILE A 240 -6.59 -23.51 -5.15
CA ILE A 240 -6.42 -22.86 -6.44
C ILE A 240 -5.69 -21.54 -6.31
N ARG A 241 -4.93 -21.21 -7.36
CA ARG A 241 -4.39 -19.88 -7.62
C ARG A 241 -5.07 -19.34 -8.88
N PHE A 242 -5.77 -18.22 -8.78
CA PHE A 242 -6.61 -17.74 -9.89
C PHE A 242 -6.60 -16.22 -10.03
N LYS A 243 -6.94 -15.75 -11.23
CA LYS A 243 -7.25 -14.35 -11.53
C LYS A 243 -8.70 -14.24 -11.93
N ALA A 244 -9.41 -13.26 -11.37
CA ALA A 244 -10.79 -12.94 -11.75
C ALA A 244 -10.94 -11.43 -11.99
N ASN A 245 -11.86 -11.06 -12.87
CA ASN A 245 -12.23 -9.66 -13.07
C ASN A 245 -13.22 -9.17 -12.00
N SER A 246 -13.65 -7.89 -12.10
CA SER A 246 -14.64 -7.26 -11.21
C SER A 246 -16.00 -7.96 -11.17
N ASP A 247 -16.33 -8.72 -12.22
CA ASP A 247 -17.61 -9.45 -12.34
C ASP A 247 -17.51 -10.89 -11.83
N ASN A 248 -16.46 -11.18 -11.03
CA ASN A 248 -16.17 -12.53 -10.54
C ASN A 248 -16.01 -13.58 -11.65
N LYS A 249 -15.59 -13.19 -12.84
CA LYS A 249 -15.32 -14.11 -13.94
C LYS A 249 -13.84 -14.44 -13.98
N ILE A 250 -13.51 -15.74 -13.84
CA ILE A 250 -12.13 -16.23 -13.84
C ILE A 250 -11.52 -16.03 -15.23
N LYS A 251 -10.28 -15.53 -15.27
CA LYS A 251 -9.49 -15.31 -16.47
C LYS A 251 -8.33 -16.29 -16.58
N GLN A 252 -7.80 -16.70 -15.46
CA GLN A 252 -6.70 -17.64 -15.36
C GLN A 252 -6.82 -18.42 -14.05
N ILE A 253 -6.55 -19.70 -14.08
CA ILE A 253 -6.61 -20.57 -12.90
C ILE A 253 -5.55 -21.65 -12.98
N TYR A 254 -4.93 -21.90 -11.84
CA TYR A 254 -4.07 -23.02 -11.59
C TYR A 254 -4.67 -23.79 -10.41
N SER A 255 -4.75 -25.10 -10.54
CA SER A 255 -5.18 -26.00 -9.50
C SER A 255 -4.10 -27.05 -9.32
N GLU A 256 -3.93 -27.52 -8.10
CA GLU A 256 -3.19 -28.74 -7.87
C GLU A 256 -3.96 -29.88 -8.54
N VAL A 257 -3.38 -30.46 -9.59
CA VAL A 257 -3.90 -31.69 -10.18
C VAL A 257 -3.33 -32.81 -9.32
N PRO A 258 -4.14 -33.65 -8.65
CA PRO A 258 -3.60 -34.85 -8.03
C PRO A 258 -2.83 -35.62 -9.10
N SER A 259 -1.52 -35.71 -8.97
CA SER A 259 -0.74 -36.64 -9.79
C SER A 259 -1.36 -38.00 -9.58
N ASN A 260 -1.77 -38.68 -10.66
CA ASN A 260 -2.38 -39.98 -10.62
C ASN A 260 -1.69 -40.89 -9.59
N GLY A 261 -2.34 -41.15 -8.45
CA GLY A 261 -1.84 -42.06 -7.44
C GLY A 261 -1.61 -41.51 -6.03
N MET A 262 -1.87 -40.23 -5.73
CA MET A 262 -2.01 -39.86 -4.33
C MET A 262 -3.40 -40.28 -3.83
N GLU A 263 -3.49 -41.47 -3.33
CA GLU A 263 -4.46 -41.81 -2.31
C GLU A 263 -4.08 -40.97 -1.08
N TYR A 264 -4.97 -40.11 -0.63
CA TYR A 264 -4.85 -39.51 0.70
C TYR A 264 -4.90 -40.71 1.68
N ALA A 265 -3.78 -41.04 2.28
CA ALA A 265 -3.78 -41.91 3.41
C ALA A 265 -4.55 -41.19 4.52
N ASP A 266 -5.74 -41.66 4.82
CA ASP A 266 -6.54 -41.24 5.97
C ASP A 266 -5.91 -41.87 7.22
N ASP A 267 -4.78 -41.33 7.64
CA ASP A 267 -4.06 -41.74 8.85
C ASP A 267 -4.33 -40.82 10.03
N GLY A 268 -5.29 -39.90 9.88
CA GLY A 268 -5.72 -38.97 10.94
C GLY A 268 -4.70 -37.88 11.26
N ASN A 269 -3.66 -37.69 10.45
CA ASN A 269 -2.73 -36.57 10.59
C ASN A 269 -3.15 -35.40 9.71
N GLU A 270 -3.13 -34.18 10.25
CA GLU A 270 -3.33 -32.96 9.49
C GLU A 270 -2.22 -32.79 8.45
N ALA A 271 -2.58 -32.84 7.17
CA ALA A 271 -1.69 -32.43 6.09
C ALA A 271 -1.63 -30.91 6.03
N VAL A 272 -0.53 -30.31 6.45
CA VAL A 272 -0.27 -28.88 6.25
C VAL A 272 0.31 -28.69 4.85
N ILE A 273 -0.50 -28.21 3.91
CA ILE A 273 -0.03 -27.81 2.59
C ILE A 273 0.44 -26.37 2.70
N THR A 274 1.71 -26.10 2.47
CA THR A 274 2.24 -24.75 2.43
C THR A 274 2.09 -24.17 1.02
N PHE A 275 1.82 -22.87 0.88
CA PHE A 275 1.70 -22.21 -0.42
C PHE A 275 3.00 -22.21 -1.23
N ASP A 276 4.14 -22.54 -0.64
CA ASP A 276 5.42 -22.69 -1.32
C ASP A 276 5.47 -23.92 -2.24
N ASP A 277 4.69 -24.95 -1.94
CA ASP A 277 4.61 -26.17 -2.76
C ASP A 277 3.88 -25.95 -4.10
N MET A 278 3.20 -24.82 -4.26
CA MET A 278 2.47 -24.45 -5.48
C MET A 278 3.30 -23.64 -6.50
N ARG A 279 4.58 -23.39 -6.24
CA ARG A 279 5.45 -22.53 -7.08
C ARG A 279 6.27 -23.29 -8.11
N ASN A 280 6.25 -24.61 -8.11
CA ASN A 280 7.01 -25.46 -9.04
C ASN A 280 6.17 -25.94 -10.23
#